data_ee0cb76d1b1e0807b5c0934c2a101a26
#
_entry.id   ee0cb76d1b1e0807b5c0934c2a101a26
#
_cell.length_a   1.000
_cell.length_b   1.000
_cell.length_c   1.000
_cell.angle_alpha   90.00
_cell.angle_beta   90.00
_cell.angle_gamma   90.00
#
_symmetry.space_group_name_H-M   'P 1'
#
loop_
_entity.id
_entity.type
_entity.pdbx_description
1 polymer ?
#
loop_
_entity_poly.entity_id
_entity_poly.type
_entity_poly.pdbx_seq_one_letter_code
_entity_poly.pdbx_strand_id
1 'polypeptide(L)'
;MRLLVSVLHREDLLDEVLSVLVELEEPDAVVVESRSGLELLERDLPIFAGLRSLIPSGIDFSSLVICLIEDDRRAEEALAAVRDLAKPGDVGGPRNTVMLIPVSDVEHF
;
A
#
# COMPACT_ATOMS: atom_id res chain seq x y z
N MET A 1 15.49 -12.15 1.21
CA MET A 1 15.07 -10.83 1.70
C MET A 1 14.14 -10.16 0.70
N ARG A 2 13.03 -9.69 1.18
CA ARG A 2 11.98 -9.11 0.35
C ARG A 2 11.47 -7.82 0.98
N LEU A 3 11.02 -6.91 0.14
CA LEU A 3 10.30 -5.72 0.58
C LEU A 3 8.81 -5.91 0.28
N LEU A 4 7.99 -5.92 1.32
CA LEU A 4 6.54 -5.95 1.17
C LEU A 4 6.04 -4.51 1.04
N VAL A 5 5.37 -4.22 -0.06
CA VAL A 5 4.81 -2.90 -0.33
C VAL A 5 3.31 -3.04 -0.51
N SER A 6 2.56 -2.30 0.28
CA SER A 6 1.10 -2.30 0.23
C SER A 6 0.62 -0.88 -0.04
N VAL A 7 -0.07 -0.68 -1.15
CA VAL A 7 -0.71 0.59 -1.49
C VAL A 7 -2.18 0.48 -1.12
N LEU A 8 -2.60 1.21 -0.11
CA LEU A 8 -3.91 1.08 0.49
C LEU A 8 -4.73 2.34 0.29
N HIS A 9 -6.00 2.15 -0.07
CA HIS A 9 -6.94 3.24 -0.33
C HIS A 9 -8.10 3.29 0.67
N ARG A 10 -8.00 2.50 1.75
CA ARG A 10 -8.99 2.48 2.83
C ARG A 10 -8.27 2.64 4.17
N GLU A 11 -8.73 3.59 4.96
CA GLU A 11 -8.13 3.89 6.26
C GLU A 11 -8.26 2.73 7.25
N ASP A 12 -9.41 2.06 7.27
CA ASP A 12 -9.63 0.90 8.12
C ASP A 12 -8.67 -0.25 7.80
N LEU A 13 -8.33 -0.39 6.54
CA LEU A 13 -7.41 -1.43 6.08
C LEU A 13 -5.98 -1.20 6.57
N LEU A 14 -5.57 0.06 6.72
CA LEU A 14 -4.25 0.39 7.24
C LEU A 14 -4.03 -0.21 8.62
N ASP A 15 -4.98 -0.02 9.53
CA ASP A 15 -4.88 -0.55 10.89
C ASP A 15 -4.85 -2.08 10.89
N GLU A 16 -5.65 -2.71 10.04
CA GLU A 16 -5.69 -4.16 9.92
C GLU A 16 -4.35 -4.72 9.40
N VAL A 17 -3.77 -4.09 8.38
CA VAL A 17 -2.49 -4.50 7.81
C VAL A 17 -1.38 -4.37 8.85
N LEU A 18 -1.32 -3.25 9.56
CA LEU A 18 -0.31 -3.06 10.61
C LEU A 18 -0.47 -4.09 11.73
N SER A 19 -1.70 -4.41 12.13
CA SER A 19 -1.97 -5.43 13.14
C SER A 19 -1.49 -6.81 12.71
N VAL A 20 -1.75 -7.18 11.47
CA VAL A 20 -1.30 -8.47 10.91
C VAL A 20 0.22 -8.55 10.89
N LEU A 21 0.91 -7.48 10.49
CA LEU A 21 2.37 -7.47 10.46
C LEU A 21 2.96 -7.63 11.86
N VAL A 22 2.35 -7.00 12.87
CA VAL A 22 2.78 -7.18 14.26
C VAL A 22 2.57 -8.63 14.72
N GLU A 23 1.44 -9.23 14.38
CA GLU A 23 1.16 -10.64 14.69
C GLU A 23 2.16 -11.59 14.04
N LEU A 24 2.66 -11.25 12.86
CA LEU A 24 3.67 -12.02 12.14
C LEU A 24 5.10 -11.69 12.61
N GLU A 25 5.23 -10.95 13.69
CA GLU A 25 6.51 -10.54 14.25
C GLU A 25 7.35 -9.65 13.32
N GLU A 26 6.68 -8.81 12.55
CA GLU A 26 7.30 -7.81 11.66
C GLU A 26 6.84 -6.41 12.06
N PRO A 27 7.29 -5.89 13.23
CA PRO A 27 6.79 -4.62 13.75
C PRO A 27 7.39 -3.37 13.11
N ASP A 28 8.41 -3.52 12.27
CA ASP A 28 9.18 -2.39 11.75
C ASP A 28 8.63 -1.84 10.44
N ALA A 29 7.33 -1.95 10.24
CA ALA A 29 6.68 -1.40 9.06
C ALA A 29 6.69 0.13 9.10
N VAL A 30 6.95 0.73 7.94
CA VAL A 30 6.94 2.18 7.76
C VAL A 30 5.70 2.56 6.95
N VAL A 31 4.99 3.57 7.43
CA VAL A 31 3.81 4.09 6.77
C VAL A 31 4.13 5.44 6.13
N VAL A 32 3.80 5.57 4.85
CA VAL A 32 4.00 6.80 4.09
C VAL A 32 2.66 7.25 3.54
N GLU A 33 2.30 8.50 3.79
CA GLU A 33 1.13 9.09 3.14
C GLU A 33 1.44 9.26 1.66
N SER A 34 0.50 8.86 0.82
CA SER A 34 0.70 8.90 -0.63
C SER A 34 -0.45 9.62 -1.32
N ARG A 35 -0.22 10.02 -2.57
CA ARG A 35 -1.22 10.69 -3.40
C ARG A 35 -1.18 10.15 -4.80
N SER A 36 -2.34 10.13 -5.45
CA SER A 36 -2.43 9.80 -6.86
C SER A 36 -1.73 10.87 -7.71
N GLY A 37 -0.97 10.45 -8.72
CA GLY A 37 -0.36 11.38 -9.66
C GLY A 37 -1.39 12.21 -10.42
N LEU A 38 -2.54 11.61 -10.76
CA LEU A 38 -3.63 12.33 -11.41
C LEU A 38 -4.23 13.40 -10.49
N GLU A 39 -4.38 13.10 -9.21
CA GLU A 39 -4.88 14.07 -8.23
C GLU A 39 -3.94 15.28 -8.12
N LEU A 40 -2.63 15.03 -8.09
CA LEU A 40 -1.62 16.09 -8.03
C LEU A 40 -1.67 16.97 -9.29
N LEU A 41 -1.78 16.35 -10.46
CA LEU A 41 -1.85 17.08 -11.71
C LEU A 41 -3.11 17.95 -11.80
N GLU A 42 -4.25 17.41 -11.39
CA GLU A 42 -5.50 18.15 -11.38
C GLU A 42 -5.46 19.35 -10.44
N ARG A 43 -4.87 19.17 -9.27
CA ARG A 43 -4.81 20.17 -8.21
C ARG A 43 -3.84 21.31 -8.52
N ASP A 44 -2.65 20.96 -9.02
CA ASP A 44 -1.55 21.91 -9.15
C ASP A 44 -1.45 22.55 -10.54
N LEU A 45 -2.06 21.95 -11.55
CA LEU A 45 -2.01 22.43 -12.92
C LEU A 45 -3.42 22.58 -13.50
N PRO A 46 -3.92 23.83 -13.64
CA PRO A 46 -5.30 24.08 -14.09
C PRO A 46 -5.65 23.45 -15.45
N ILE A 47 -4.68 23.26 -16.34
CA ILE A 47 -4.93 22.63 -17.64
C ILE A 47 -5.36 21.17 -17.52
N PHE A 48 -5.10 20.54 -16.36
CA PHE A 48 -5.47 19.16 -16.08
C PHE A 48 -6.75 19.01 -15.25
N ALA A 49 -7.47 20.12 -15.02
CA ALA A 49 -8.71 20.07 -14.24
C ALA A 49 -9.74 19.10 -14.83
N GLY A 50 -9.71 18.88 -16.16
CA GLY A 50 -10.57 17.91 -16.82
C GLY A 50 -10.25 16.45 -16.50
N LEU A 51 -9.09 16.18 -15.88
CA LEU A 51 -8.71 14.82 -15.51
C LEU A 51 -9.47 14.31 -14.29
N ARG A 52 -10.24 15.17 -13.62
CA ARG A 52 -11.00 14.76 -12.43
C ARG A 52 -11.93 13.58 -12.71
N SER A 53 -12.45 13.47 -13.92
CA SER A 53 -13.30 12.36 -14.34
C SER A 53 -12.54 11.04 -14.44
N LEU A 54 -11.21 11.08 -14.54
CA LEU A 54 -10.35 9.91 -14.59
C LEU A 54 -9.93 9.41 -13.20
N ILE A 55 -10.16 10.23 -12.18
CA ILE A 55 -9.83 9.87 -10.80
C ILE A 55 -11.00 9.08 -10.24
N PRO A 56 -10.76 7.81 -9.80
CA PRO A 56 -11.83 7.02 -9.19
C PRO A 56 -12.43 7.73 -7.99
N SER A 57 -13.75 7.70 -7.88
CA SER A 57 -14.44 8.29 -6.74
C SER A 57 -14.05 7.57 -5.46
N GLY A 58 -13.84 8.32 -4.38
CA GLY A 58 -13.50 7.78 -3.07
C GLY A 58 -12.01 7.68 -2.78
N ILE A 59 -11.14 8.22 -3.63
CA ILE A 59 -9.71 8.33 -3.32
C ILE A 59 -9.46 9.58 -2.47
N ASP A 60 -9.96 9.58 -1.24
CA ASP A 60 -9.60 10.60 -0.26
C ASP A 60 -8.47 10.12 0.64
N PHE A 61 -8.21 8.81 0.64
CA PHE A 61 -7.18 8.18 1.44
C PHE A 61 -6.25 7.37 0.55
N SER A 62 -4.96 7.57 0.73
CA SER A 62 -3.94 6.72 0.14
C SER A 62 -2.76 6.62 1.08
N SER A 63 -2.32 5.41 1.34
CA SER A 63 -1.21 5.14 2.23
C SER A 63 -0.37 3.99 1.69
N LEU A 64 0.93 4.09 1.91
CA LEU A 64 1.91 3.10 1.53
C LEU A 64 2.46 2.46 2.81
N VAL A 65 2.37 1.16 2.91
CA VAL A 65 3.01 0.42 4.01
C VAL A 65 4.20 -0.34 3.42
N ILE A 66 5.38 -0.09 3.96
CA ILE A 66 6.62 -0.69 3.50
C ILE A 66 7.21 -1.49 4.66
N CYS A 67 7.52 -2.75 4.42
CA CYS A 67 8.08 -3.63 5.43
C CYS A 67 9.17 -4.51 4.82
N LEU A 68 10.39 -4.39 5.34
CA LEU A 68 11.49 -5.26 4.93
C LEU A 68 11.42 -6.55 5.73
N ILE A 69 11.35 -7.68 5.04
CA ILE A 69 11.26 -9.00 5.66
C ILE A 69 12.45 -9.84 5.20
N GLU A 70 13.30 -10.21 6.14
CA GLU A 70 14.55 -10.91 5.83
C GLU A 70 14.33 -12.35 5.39
N ASP A 71 13.40 -13.06 6.02
CA ASP A 71 13.10 -14.45 5.71
C ASP A 71 12.08 -14.53 4.57
N ASP A 72 12.45 -15.18 3.47
CA ASP A 72 11.58 -15.29 2.29
C ASP A 72 10.27 -16.03 2.59
N ARG A 73 10.30 -17.04 3.46
CA ARG A 73 9.09 -17.76 3.84
C ARG A 73 8.12 -16.86 4.61
N ARG A 74 8.63 -16.07 5.55
CA ARG A 74 7.81 -15.13 6.31
C ARG A 74 7.28 -14.03 5.40
N ALA A 75 8.05 -13.63 4.39
CA ALA A 75 7.61 -12.66 3.40
C ALA A 75 6.41 -13.19 2.60
N GLU A 76 6.45 -14.45 2.20
CA GLU A 76 5.33 -15.08 1.50
C GLU A 76 4.09 -15.21 2.40
N GLU A 77 4.27 -15.54 3.66
CA GLU A 77 3.19 -15.60 4.63
C GLU A 77 2.56 -14.21 4.83
N ALA A 78 3.39 -13.18 4.94
CA ALA A 78 2.93 -11.80 5.09
C ALA A 78 2.17 -11.34 3.84
N LEU A 79 2.69 -11.64 2.65
CA LEU A 79 1.99 -11.32 1.40
C LEU A 79 0.61 -11.96 1.36
N ALA A 80 0.51 -13.23 1.71
CA ALA A 80 -0.77 -13.95 1.71
C ALA A 80 -1.77 -13.32 2.69
N ALA A 81 -1.31 -13.00 3.90
CA ALA A 81 -2.17 -12.41 4.92
C ALA A 81 -2.67 -11.01 4.52
N VAL A 82 -1.78 -10.17 4.02
CA VAL A 82 -2.15 -8.81 3.59
C VAL A 82 -3.04 -8.86 2.35
N ARG A 83 -2.76 -9.75 1.43
CA ARG A 83 -3.58 -9.95 0.23
C ARG A 83 -5.01 -10.32 0.61
N ASP A 84 -5.20 -11.18 1.59
CA ASP A 84 -6.53 -11.59 2.02
C ASP A 84 -7.33 -10.44 2.64
N LEU A 85 -6.65 -9.54 3.35
CA LEU A 85 -7.26 -8.33 3.89
C LEU A 85 -7.59 -7.32 2.78
N ALA A 86 -6.71 -7.21 1.79
CA ALA A 86 -6.81 -6.20 0.74
C ALA A 86 -7.77 -6.55 -0.39
N LYS A 87 -8.32 -7.77 -0.41
CA LYS A 87 -9.28 -8.17 -1.42
C LYS A 87 -10.49 -7.24 -1.42
N PRO A 88 -10.93 -6.81 -2.60
CA PRO A 88 -12.12 -5.96 -2.68
C PRO A 88 -13.35 -6.74 -2.22
N GLY A 89 -14.07 -6.16 -1.26
CA GLY A 89 -15.33 -6.73 -0.81
C GLY A 89 -16.45 -6.46 -1.80
N ASP A 90 -16.45 -5.28 -2.41
CA ASP A 90 -17.50 -4.84 -3.32
C ASP A 90 -16.93 -4.08 -4.52
N VAL A 91 -17.75 -3.98 -5.55
CA VAL A 91 -17.41 -3.39 -6.82
C VAL A 91 -17.33 -1.86 -6.72
N GLY A 92 -16.28 -1.25 -7.25
CA GLY A 92 -16.30 0.16 -7.57
C GLY A 92 -15.44 1.10 -6.72
N GLY A 93 -14.48 0.58 -5.96
CA GLY A 93 -13.49 1.39 -5.27
C GLY A 93 -12.12 1.35 -5.92
N PRO A 94 -11.19 2.22 -5.50
CA PRO A 94 -9.81 2.13 -5.94
C PRO A 94 -9.21 0.81 -5.48
N ARG A 95 -8.35 0.24 -6.32
CA ARG A 95 -7.72 -1.05 -6.03
C ARG A 95 -6.57 -0.87 -5.06
N ASN A 96 -6.56 -1.70 -4.03
CA ASN A 96 -5.38 -1.87 -3.19
C ASN A 96 -4.37 -2.75 -3.94
N THR A 97 -3.10 -2.42 -3.78
CA THR A 97 -2.03 -3.17 -4.44
C THR A 97 -1.05 -3.68 -3.40
N VAL A 98 -0.74 -4.96 -3.46
CA VAL A 98 0.23 -5.57 -2.56
C VAL A 98 1.28 -6.28 -3.41
N MET A 99 2.55 -6.05 -3.11
CA MET A 99 3.64 -6.65 -3.89
C MET A 99 4.82 -7.03 -2.99
N LEU A 100 5.55 -8.05 -3.41
CA LEU A 100 6.84 -8.40 -2.84
C LEU A 100 7.92 -8.08 -3.86
N ILE A 101 8.93 -7.35 -3.41
CA ILE A 101 10.06 -6.94 -4.25
C ILE A 101 11.31 -7.61 -3.71
N PRO A 102 12.07 -8.35 -4.54
CA PRO A 102 13.35 -8.90 -4.10
C PRO A 102 14.32 -7.77 -3.77
N VAL A 103 15.03 -7.91 -2.67
CA VAL A 103 16.04 -6.95 -2.23
C VAL A 103 17.40 -7.63 -2.24
N SER A 104 18.35 -7.08 -2.99
CA SER A 104 19.69 -7.64 -3.11
C SER A 104 20.66 -7.10 -2.06
N ASP A 105 20.50 -5.83 -1.69
CA ASP A 105 21.42 -5.19 -0.74
C ASP A 105 20.65 -4.29 0.23
N VAL A 106 20.99 -4.39 1.51
CA VAL A 106 20.46 -3.52 2.57
C VAL A 106 21.60 -3.16 3.51
N GLU A 107 21.68 -1.90 3.87
CA GLU A 107 22.61 -1.42 4.89
C GLU A 107 21.81 -0.73 6.01
N HIS A 108 22.13 -1.08 7.26
CA HIS A 108 21.58 -0.43 8.45
C HIS A 108 22.70 0.36 9.15
N PHE A 109 22.40 1.57 9.50
CA PHE A 109 23.39 2.47 10.09
C PHE A 109 23.16 2.77 11.57
#